data_e8eaa01db3fad2f7fa6c9b6795251d6a
#
_entry.id   e8eaa01db3fad2f7fa6c9b6795251d6a
#
_cell.length_a   1.000
_cell.length_b   1.000
_cell.length_c   1.000
_cell.angle_alpha   90.00
_cell.angle_beta   90.00
_cell.angle_gamma   90.00
#
_symmetry.space_group_name_H-M   'P 1'
#
loop_
_entity.id
_entity.type
_entity.pdbx_description
1 polymer ?
#
loop_
_entity_poly.entity_id
_entity_poly.type
_entity_poly.pdbx_seq_one_letter_code
_entity_poly.pdbx_strand_id
1 'polypeptide(L)'
;MKKFLSVILCGVVVFTLAACGKTEVKDTNTKSEVKEESTVATKVEKPAAATVAPTVTPAVKNEDIKSREVVLYFSDDQAMYFVGEKRTITSPTAKSIVEELVKGPATKSGSTAKTYATLPTSLQVSDVQIKEKIAYVNLKGELKVNGSAGEQMALFSIVNTLVLDKELGVTKVQFLLAGEKVKSIGGQYDVSEPMSENKEMMK
;
A
#
# COMPACT_ATOMS: atom_id res chain seq x y z
N MET A 1 -12.03 -15.25 -53.40
CA MET A 1 -13.35 -15.96 -53.42
C MET A 1 -13.26 -17.18 -52.56
N LYS A 2 -13.82 -17.15 -51.34
CA LYS A 2 -14.38 -18.27 -50.62
C LYS A 2 -15.01 -17.69 -49.33
N LYS A 3 -16.32 -17.60 -49.37
CA LYS A 3 -17.23 -17.23 -48.29
C LYS A 3 -17.36 -18.41 -47.38
N PHE A 4 -17.16 -18.29 -46.06
CA PHE A 4 -17.66 -19.21 -45.10
C PHE A 4 -18.67 -18.51 -44.18
N LEU A 5 -19.89 -18.91 -44.40
CA LEU A 5 -21.09 -18.68 -43.65
C LEU A 5 -21.09 -19.67 -42.49
N SER A 6 -21.22 -19.30 -41.25
CA SER A 6 -21.53 -20.22 -40.14
C SER A 6 -22.37 -19.52 -39.10
N VAL A 7 -23.61 -19.73 -39.20
CA VAL A 7 -24.65 -20.30 -38.34
C VAL A 7 -24.58 -19.86 -36.85
N ILE A 8 -25.59 -19.05 -36.57
CA ILE A 8 -26.08 -18.66 -35.22
C ILE A 8 -26.71 -19.88 -34.55
N LEU A 9 -26.31 -20.19 -33.31
CA LEU A 9 -27.08 -21.08 -32.45
C LEU A 9 -27.45 -20.31 -31.18
N CYS A 10 -28.68 -19.86 -31.13
CA CYS A 10 -29.35 -19.33 -29.94
C CYS A 10 -29.61 -20.47 -28.95
N GLY A 11 -29.01 -20.35 -27.77
CA GLY A 11 -29.38 -21.17 -26.60
C GLY A 11 -30.00 -20.25 -25.53
N VAL A 12 -31.33 -20.25 -25.51
CA VAL A 12 -32.13 -19.62 -24.43
C VAL A 12 -32.14 -20.62 -23.26
N VAL A 13 -31.53 -20.22 -22.15
CA VAL A 13 -31.73 -20.93 -20.88
C VAL A 13 -32.57 -20.03 -19.98
N VAL A 14 -33.82 -20.43 -19.86
CA VAL A 14 -34.79 -19.91 -18.89
C VAL A 14 -34.50 -20.58 -17.55
N PHE A 15 -34.08 -19.82 -16.53
CA PHE A 15 -34.11 -20.28 -15.15
C PHE A 15 -35.25 -19.64 -14.39
N THR A 16 -36.17 -20.50 -14.01
CA THR A 16 -37.39 -20.23 -13.26
C THR A 16 -37.08 -19.93 -11.79
N LEU A 17 -37.75 -18.90 -11.28
CA LEU A 17 -37.88 -18.55 -9.87
C LEU A 17 -38.76 -19.57 -9.12
N ALA A 18 -38.34 -20.00 -7.94
CA ALA A 18 -39.21 -20.50 -6.88
C ALA A 18 -38.55 -20.11 -5.55
N ALA A 19 -39.08 -19.22 -4.86
CA ALA A 19 -40.19 -19.20 -3.91
C ALA A 19 -39.75 -19.36 -2.46
N CYS A 20 -39.96 -18.27 -1.71
CA CYS A 20 -40.52 -18.13 -0.36
C CYS A 20 -40.20 -19.15 0.73
N GLY A 21 -39.66 -18.65 1.81
CA GLY A 21 -39.70 -19.23 3.14
C GLY A 21 -39.66 -18.14 4.20
N LYS A 22 -40.84 -17.61 4.52
CA LYS A 22 -41.09 -16.70 5.62
C LYS A 22 -41.34 -17.51 6.89
N THR A 23 -40.67 -17.24 7.98
CA THR A 23 -41.10 -17.68 9.31
C THR A 23 -40.90 -16.56 10.31
N GLU A 24 -41.99 -16.19 10.91
CA GLU A 24 -42.17 -15.15 11.89
C GLU A 24 -41.72 -15.56 13.29
N VAL A 25 -41.18 -14.60 14.00
CA VAL A 25 -41.46 -14.12 15.37
C VAL A 25 -41.73 -15.13 16.49
N LYS A 26 -40.96 -15.03 17.55
CA LYS A 26 -41.55 -14.97 18.90
C LYS A 26 -40.62 -14.26 19.88
N ASP A 27 -41.12 -13.15 20.38
CA ASP A 27 -40.69 -12.45 21.59
C ASP A 27 -40.73 -13.37 22.80
N THR A 28 -39.76 -13.24 23.69
CA THR A 28 -40.05 -13.39 25.11
C THR A 28 -39.12 -12.49 25.91
N ASN A 29 -39.75 -11.49 26.43
CA ASN A 29 -39.30 -10.54 27.44
C ASN A 29 -39.18 -11.26 28.79
N THR A 30 -38.07 -11.09 29.51
CA THR A 30 -38.10 -11.22 30.98
C THR A 30 -37.11 -10.23 31.58
N LYS A 31 -37.68 -9.33 32.29
CA LYS A 31 -37.19 -8.30 33.20
C LYS A 31 -36.86 -8.91 34.57
N SER A 32 -35.78 -8.49 35.17
CA SER A 32 -35.55 -8.38 36.62
C SER A 32 -34.22 -7.62 36.79
N GLU A 33 -34.20 -6.47 37.13
CA GLU A 33 -34.39 -5.64 38.35
C GLU A 33 -33.60 -6.17 39.56
N VAL A 34 -32.67 -5.30 39.99
CA VAL A 34 -32.50 -4.61 41.29
C VAL A 34 -31.54 -5.34 42.27
N LYS A 35 -30.45 -4.75 42.74
CA LYS A 35 -30.31 -3.72 43.78
C LYS A 35 -28.86 -3.63 44.24
N GLU A 36 -28.32 -2.44 44.32
CA GLU A 36 -27.77 -1.69 45.45
C GLU A 36 -26.86 -2.49 46.43
N GLU A 37 -25.82 -2.03 46.88
CA GLU A 37 -25.32 -0.79 47.47
C GLU A 37 -24.12 -1.20 48.36
N SER A 38 -23.07 -0.48 48.41
CA SER A 38 -22.46 0.05 49.63
C SER A 38 -21.07 0.62 49.41
N THR A 39 -21.05 1.88 49.53
CA THR A 39 -19.99 2.76 50.03
C THR A 39 -18.99 2.14 51.00
N VAL A 40 -17.70 2.54 50.91
CA VAL A 40 -16.93 3.20 51.96
C VAL A 40 -15.74 3.97 51.38
N ALA A 41 -15.70 5.24 51.67
CA ALA A 41 -14.60 6.15 51.50
C ALA A 41 -13.49 5.94 52.54
N THR A 42 -12.28 6.36 52.22
CA THR A 42 -11.26 7.00 53.05
C THR A 42 -9.90 6.69 52.46
N LYS A 43 -9.01 7.57 52.10
CA LYS A 43 -8.43 8.70 52.81
C LYS A 43 -7.37 9.33 51.89
N VAL A 44 -7.42 10.64 51.86
CA VAL A 44 -6.42 11.51 51.29
C VAL A 44 -5.10 11.38 52.03
N GLU A 45 -4.00 11.24 51.29
CA GLU A 45 -2.71 11.71 51.75
C GLU A 45 -1.85 12.22 50.58
N LYS A 46 -1.66 13.55 50.55
CA LYS A 46 -0.61 14.23 49.84
C LYS A 46 0.49 14.53 50.83
N PRO A 47 1.76 14.20 50.55
CA PRO A 47 2.62 15.34 50.24
C PRO A 47 3.78 15.08 49.28
N ALA A 48 4.33 16.16 48.87
CA ALA A 48 5.69 16.46 48.44
C ALA A 48 5.97 16.50 46.95
N ALA A 49 6.09 17.77 46.53
CA ALA A 49 6.75 18.23 45.32
C ALA A 49 8.18 17.67 45.26
N ALA A 50 8.46 16.96 44.16
CA ALA A 50 9.83 16.79 43.69
C ALA A 50 10.00 17.62 42.41
N THR A 51 10.77 18.68 42.54
CA THR A 51 11.32 19.51 41.50
C THR A 51 12.11 18.62 40.54
N VAL A 52 11.55 18.31 39.36
CA VAL A 52 12.32 17.70 38.27
C VAL A 52 12.97 18.81 37.49
N ALA A 53 14.30 18.82 37.54
CA ALA A 53 15.16 19.62 36.71
C ALA A 53 14.83 19.44 35.23
N PRO A 54 15.00 20.45 34.36
CA PRO A 54 14.78 20.30 32.93
C PRO A 54 15.79 19.29 32.38
N THR A 55 15.30 18.14 31.96
CA THR A 55 16.07 17.18 31.16
C THR A 55 16.42 17.89 29.85
N VAL A 56 17.67 18.28 29.75
CA VAL A 56 18.27 18.72 28.49
C VAL A 56 18.12 17.60 27.48
N THR A 57 17.24 17.82 26.53
CA THR A 57 17.17 17.01 25.30
C THR A 57 18.58 16.91 24.72
N PRO A 58 19.13 15.72 24.48
CA PRO A 58 20.42 15.59 23.82
C PRO A 58 20.30 16.29 22.47
N ALA A 59 21.18 17.24 22.21
CA ALA A 59 21.35 17.84 20.90
C ALA A 59 21.53 16.69 19.91
N VAL A 60 20.61 16.58 18.94
CA VAL A 60 20.74 15.70 17.79
C VAL A 60 22.08 16.08 17.14
N LYS A 61 23.07 15.19 17.29
CA LYS A 61 24.29 15.26 16.49
C LYS A 61 23.84 15.37 15.05
N ASN A 62 24.27 16.39 14.33
CA ASN A 62 24.27 16.43 12.88
C ASN A 62 25.10 15.23 12.40
N GLU A 63 24.45 14.08 12.27
CA GLU A 63 24.97 13.01 11.41
C GLU A 63 24.91 13.60 10.00
N ASP A 64 26.00 13.50 9.27
CA ASP A 64 26.14 13.99 7.90
C ASP A 64 24.94 13.56 7.08
N ILE A 65 24.06 14.52 6.79
CA ILE A 65 22.83 14.31 6.02
C ILE A 65 23.25 13.96 4.60
N LYS A 66 23.43 12.67 4.34
CA LYS A 66 23.88 12.16 3.04
C LYS A 66 22.72 12.18 2.07
N SER A 67 22.79 13.05 1.07
CA SER A 67 21.85 13.04 -0.07
C SER A 67 22.43 12.24 -1.22
N ARG A 68 21.60 11.47 -1.92
CA ARG A 68 21.99 10.78 -3.16
C ARG A 68 20.91 10.84 -4.22
N GLU A 69 21.31 10.62 -5.47
CA GLU A 69 20.41 10.47 -6.58
C GLU A 69 19.83 9.04 -6.58
N VAL A 70 18.51 8.95 -6.69
CA VAL A 70 17.73 7.71 -6.79
C VAL A 70 16.92 7.78 -8.08
N VAL A 71 16.76 6.65 -8.78
CA VAL A 71 15.90 6.54 -9.94
C VAL A 71 14.55 6.00 -9.52
N LEU A 72 13.50 6.79 -9.72
CA LEU A 72 12.11 6.40 -9.50
C LEU A 72 11.47 6.04 -10.83
N TYR A 73 10.73 4.93 -10.88
CA TYR A 73 10.13 4.45 -12.11
C TYR A 73 8.64 4.75 -12.17
N PHE A 74 8.26 5.58 -13.13
CA PHE A 74 6.89 6.01 -13.38
C PHE A 74 6.38 5.47 -14.72
N SER A 75 5.07 5.50 -14.93
CA SER A 75 4.44 5.08 -16.18
C SER A 75 4.73 6.05 -17.32
N ASP A 76 4.82 5.53 -18.53
CA ASP A 76 4.69 6.34 -19.75
C ASP A 76 3.20 6.69 -20.02
N ASP A 77 2.93 7.41 -21.10
CA ASP A 77 1.60 7.90 -21.48
C ASP A 77 0.61 6.79 -21.92
N GLN A 78 1.12 5.60 -22.20
CA GLN A 78 0.32 4.44 -22.62
C GLN A 78 0.14 3.40 -21.53
N ALA A 79 0.72 3.61 -20.35
CA ALA A 79 0.75 2.66 -19.25
C ALA A 79 1.33 1.28 -19.66
N MET A 80 2.32 1.29 -20.55
CA MET A 80 2.98 0.08 -21.07
C MET A 80 4.41 -0.07 -20.56
N TYR A 81 5.11 1.05 -20.37
CA TYR A 81 6.53 1.04 -20.01
C TYR A 81 6.82 1.96 -18.85
N PHE A 82 7.88 1.62 -18.11
CA PHE A 82 8.44 2.47 -17.07
C PHE A 82 9.49 3.41 -17.64
N VAL A 83 9.42 4.65 -17.21
CA VAL A 83 10.41 5.69 -17.46
C VAL A 83 11.06 6.08 -16.15
N GLY A 84 12.40 6.01 -16.09
CA GLY A 84 13.17 6.37 -14.91
C GLY A 84 13.28 7.89 -14.74
N GLU A 85 12.93 8.40 -13.58
CA GLU A 85 13.14 9.80 -13.16
C GLU A 85 14.16 9.86 -12.04
N LYS A 86 15.23 10.63 -12.24
CA LYS A 86 16.26 10.86 -11.23
C LYS A 86 15.79 11.89 -10.22
N ARG A 87 15.89 11.53 -8.94
CA ARG A 87 15.52 12.41 -7.84
C ARG A 87 16.57 12.38 -6.73
N THR A 88 16.99 13.55 -6.27
CA THR A 88 17.87 13.66 -5.10
C THR A 88 17.05 13.51 -3.84
N ILE A 89 17.36 12.52 -3.02
CA ILE A 89 16.69 12.25 -1.75
C ILE A 89 17.71 12.40 -0.62
N THR A 90 17.32 13.13 0.40
CA THR A 90 18.12 13.34 1.62
C THR A 90 17.91 12.16 2.56
N SER A 91 19.00 11.54 3.01
CA SER A 91 19.00 10.33 3.85
C SER A 91 18.08 9.22 3.30
N PRO A 92 18.32 8.75 2.05
CA PRO A 92 17.41 7.82 1.40
C PRO A 92 17.40 6.46 2.09
N THR A 93 16.22 6.09 2.56
CA THR A 93 15.87 4.74 3.04
C THR A 93 14.94 4.09 2.04
N ALA A 94 14.79 2.77 2.07
CA ALA A 94 13.82 2.10 1.21
C ALA A 94 12.40 2.67 1.41
N LYS A 95 12.04 3.02 2.63
CA LYS A 95 10.75 3.65 2.94
C LYS A 95 10.63 5.04 2.29
N SER A 96 11.58 5.93 2.50
CA SER A 96 11.53 7.28 1.93
C SER A 96 11.53 7.29 0.40
N ILE A 97 12.20 6.31 -0.23
CA ILE A 97 12.18 6.12 -1.68
C ILE A 97 10.78 5.76 -2.17
N VAL A 98 10.08 4.84 -1.50
CA VAL A 98 8.69 4.50 -1.87
C VAL A 98 7.74 5.66 -1.58
N GLU A 99 7.96 6.41 -0.49
CA GLU A 99 7.18 7.62 -0.19
C GLU A 99 7.36 8.70 -1.27
N GLU A 100 8.59 8.88 -1.80
CA GLU A 100 8.84 9.78 -2.93
C GLU A 100 8.14 9.30 -4.22
N LEU A 101 8.09 7.97 -4.45
CA LEU A 101 7.36 7.40 -5.58
C LEU A 101 5.85 7.66 -5.47
N VAL A 102 5.26 7.58 -4.27
CA VAL A 102 3.83 7.89 -4.02
C VAL A 102 3.51 9.35 -4.31
N LYS A 103 4.45 10.28 -4.12
CA LYS A 103 4.25 11.70 -4.48
C LYS A 103 4.07 11.93 -5.99
N GLY A 104 4.39 10.91 -6.81
CA GLY A 104 4.30 10.98 -8.25
C GLY A 104 5.49 11.68 -8.92
N PRO A 105 5.47 11.76 -10.26
CA PRO A 105 6.55 12.37 -11.04
C PRO A 105 6.62 13.89 -10.80
N ALA A 106 7.84 14.43 -10.90
CA ALA A 106 8.02 15.88 -10.84
C ALA A 106 7.47 16.50 -12.12
N THR A 107 6.46 17.33 -11.98
CA THR A 107 5.94 18.14 -13.10
C THR A 107 6.92 19.24 -13.43
N LYS A 108 8.07 18.90 -14.04
CA LYS A 108 8.98 19.89 -14.59
C LYS A 108 8.51 20.28 -15.99
N SER A 109 8.11 21.53 -16.12
CA SER A 109 8.00 22.19 -17.43
C SER A 109 9.34 22.02 -18.15
N GLY A 110 9.34 21.23 -19.26
CA GLY A 110 10.54 21.01 -20.07
C GLY A 110 11.08 19.59 -20.12
N SER A 111 10.53 18.62 -19.38
CA SER A 111 10.87 17.21 -19.57
C SER A 111 10.21 16.70 -20.86
N THR A 112 11.02 16.19 -21.81
CA THR A 112 10.53 15.58 -23.05
C THR A 112 9.84 14.24 -22.83
N ALA A 113 10.07 13.58 -21.69
CA ALA A 113 9.40 12.34 -21.32
C ALA A 113 8.18 12.67 -20.45
N LYS A 114 6.98 12.41 -20.96
CA LYS A 114 5.76 12.48 -20.18
C LYS A 114 5.69 11.26 -19.29
N THR A 115 5.82 11.48 -18.00
CA THR A 115 5.69 10.45 -16.95
C THR A 115 4.41 10.67 -16.16
N TYR A 116 3.79 9.56 -15.77
CA TYR A 116 2.51 9.57 -15.05
C TYR A 116 2.63 8.80 -13.75
N ALA A 117 1.95 9.29 -12.72
CA ALA A 117 1.91 8.63 -11.42
C ALA A 117 1.32 7.22 -11.55
N THR A 118 1.99 6.25 -10.94
CA THR A 118 1.56 4.84 -10.89
C THR A 118 0.82 4.50 -9.62
N LEU A 119 1.02 5.29 -8.58
CA LEU A 119 0.45 5.08 -7.24
C LEU A 119 -0.56 6.19 -6.91
N PRO A 120 -1.68 5.85 -6.25
CA PRO A 120 -2.58 6.86 -5.73
C PRO A 120 -1.93 7.60 -4.55
N THR A 121 -2.09 8.91 -4.48
CA THR A 121 -1.54 9.75 -3.39
C THR A 121 -2.15 9.44 -2.02
N SER A 122 -3.26 8.72 -1.98
CA SER A 122 -3.89 8.21 -0.76
C SER A 122 -3.22 6.96 -0.18
N LEU A 123 -2.37 6.29 -0.96
CA LEU A 123 -1.62 5.12 -0.50
C LEU A 123 -0.58 5.54 0.54
N GLN A 124 -0.56 4.86 1.66
CA GLN A 124 0.39 5.12 2.73
C GLN A 124 1.42 4.00 2.83
N VAL A 125 2.67 4.38 3.01
CA VAL A 125 3.76 3.45 3.29
C VAL A 125 3.96 3.41 4.80
N SER A 126 3.51 2.33 5.44
CA SER A 126 3.65 2.20 6.89
C SER A 126 5.10 1.95 7.29
N ASP A 127 5.75 1.00 6.59
CA ASP A 127 7.13 0.63 6.84
C ASP A 127 7.74 -0.08 5.61
N VAL A 128 9.07 -0.08 5.51
CA VAL A 128 9.81 -0.92 4.55
C VAL A 128 11.03 -1.51 5.26
N GLN A 129 11.05 -2.81 5.44
CA GLN A 129 12.16 -3.55 6.05
C GLN A 129 12.89 -4.40 5.01
N ILE A 130 14.22 -4.40 5.04
CA ILE A 130 15.03 -5.26 4.18
C ILE A 130 15.56 -6.42 5.02
N LYS A 131 15.22 -7.65 4.64
CA LYS A 131 15.71 -8.90 5.25
C LYS A 131 16.07 -9.88 4.14
N GLU A 132 17.25 -10.47 4.21
CA GLU A 132 17.70 -11.47 3.22
C GLU A 132 17.59 -11.00 1.76
N LYS A 133 17.88 -9.71 1.50
CA LYS A 133 17.76 -9.06 0.19
C LYS A 133 16.31 -8.95 -0.33
N ILE A 134 15.31 -9.18 0.52
CA ILE A 134 13.90 -8.95 0.22
C ILE A 134 13.46 -7.68 0.95
N ALA A 135 12.87 -6.74 0.21
CA ALA A 135 12.22 -5.58 0.79
C ALA A 135 10.76 -5.93 1.13
N TYR A 136 10.41 -5.91 2.40
CA TYR A 136 9.04 -6.08 2.88
C TYR A 136 8.38 -4.72 2.94
N VAL A 137 7.56 -4.42 1.93
CA VAL A 137 6.86 -3.13 1.78
C VAL A 137 5.48 -3.24 2.41
N ASN A 138 5.33 -2.63 3.58
CA ASN A 138 4.07 -2.62 4.31
C ASN A 138 3.24 -1.40 3.94
N LEU A 139 2.15 -1.64 3.23
CA LEU A 139 1.23 -0.62 2.76
C LEU A 139 0.01 -0.52 3.69
N LYS A 140 -0.61 0.65 3.69
CA LYS A 140 -1.88 0.92 4.36
C LYS A 140 -2.79 1.72 3.44
N GLY A 141 -4.07 1.37 3.43
CA GLY A 141 -5.06 1.94 2.53
C GLY A 141 -5.31 1.04 1.33
N GLU A 142 -6.10 1.53 0.39
CA GLU A 142 -6.49 0.80 -0.80
C GLU A 142 -5.64 1.24 -2.00
N LEU A 143 -5.17 0.27 -2.78
CA LEU A 143 -4.56 0.52 -4.07
C LEU A 143 -5.67 0.71 -5.12
N LYS A 144 -6.26 1.92 -5.14
CA LYS A 144 -7.28 2.28 -6.12
C LYS A 144 -6.64 2.66 -7.45
N VAL A 145 -6.59 1.70 -8.35
CA VAL A 145 -6.05 1.85 -9.71
C VAL A 145 -7.02 1.26 -10.74
N ASN A 146 -6.85 1.63 -12.00
CA ASN A 146 -7.77 1.23 -13.06
C ASN A 146 -7.35 -0.13 -13.66
N GLY A 147 -8.04 -1.19 -13.23
CA GLY A 147 -7.90 -2.53 -13.80
C GLY A 147 -6.55 -3.19 -13.57
N SER A 148 -6.33 -4.33 -14.21
CA SER A 148 -5.11 -5.13 -14.05
C SER A 148 -3.83 -4.42 -14.53
N ALA A 149 -3.91 -3.69 -15.62
CA ALA A 149 -2.76 -2.91 -16.12
C ALA A 149 -2.33 -1.82 -15.12
N GLY A 150 -3.30 -1.11 -14.53
CA GLY A 150 -3.03 -0.11 -13.50
C GLY A 150 -2.41 -0.72 -12.25
N GLU A 151 -2.90 -1.88 -11.79
CA GLU A 151 -2.31 -2.59 -10.65
C GLU A 151 -0.91 -3.09 -10.95
N GLN A 152 -0.69 -3.64 -12.14
CA GLN A 152 0.63 -4.05 -12.59
C GLN A 152 1.63 -2.88 -12.58
N MET A 153 1.25 -1.75 -13.16
CA MET A 153 2.09 -0.54 -13.16
C MET A 153 2.37 -0.06 -11.73
N ALA A 154 1.40 -0.07 -10.84
CA ALA A 154 1.56 0.34 -9.46
C ALA A 154 2.55 -0.57 -8.70
N LEU A 155 2.38 -1.88 -8.79
CA LEU A 155 3.23 -2.84 -8.09
C LEU A 155 4.66 -2.84 -8.64
N PHE A 156 4.82 -2.92 -9.96
CA PHE A 156 6.15 -2.97 -10.57
C PHE A 156 6.89 -1.62 -10.53
N SER A 157 6.22 -0.49 -10.38
CA SER A 157 6.91 0.77 -10.10
C SER A 157 7.66 0.72 -8.77
N ILE A 158 7.06 0.15 -7.73
CA ILE A 158 7.72 -0.06 -6.42
C ILE A 158 8.83 -1.10 -6.55
N VAL A 159 8.52 -2.25 -7.16
CA VAL A 159 9.48 -3.36 -7.32
C VAL A 159 10.72 -2.90 -8.08
N ASN A 160 10.55 -2.31 -9.28
CA ASN A 160 11.66 -1.87 -10.10
C ASN A 160 12.47 -0.76 -9.42
N THR A 161 11.80 0.19 -8.74
CA THR A 161 12.48 1.26 -8.01
C THR A 161 13.39 0.71 -6.90
N LEU A 162 12.93 -0.28 -6.13
CA LEU A 162 13.72 -0.83 -5.03
C LEU A 162 14.77 -1.84 -5.49
N VAL A 163 14.45 -2.70 -6.45
CA VAL A 163 15.36 -3.78 -6.90
C VAL A 163 16.48 -3.22 -7.78
N LEU A 164 16.21 -2.22 -8.61
CA LEU A 164 17.22 -1.63 -9.49
C LEU A 164 18.10 -0.60 -8.77
N ASP A 165 17.74 -0.20 -7.55
CA ASP A 165 18.61 0.61 -6.69
C ASP A 165 19.71 -0.27 -6.06
N LYS A 166 20.90 -0.21 -6.64
CA LYS A 166 22.03 -1.05 -6.23
C LYS A 166 22.50 -0.81 -4.80
N GLU A 167 22.27 0.39 -4.25
CA GLU A 167 22.69 0.71 -2.89
C GLU A 167 21.81 0.04 -1.83
N LEU A 168 20.58 -0.29 -2.16
CA LEU A 168 19.69 -1.04 -1.26
C LEU A 168 20.04 -2.53 -1.19
N GLY A 169 20.68 -3.10 -2.21
CA GLY A 169 21.04 -4.52 -2.28
C GLY A 169 19.82 -5.45 -2.28
N VAL A 170 18.66 -4.95 -2.68
CA VAL A 170 17.39 -5.70 -2.75
C VAL A 170 17.31 -6.48 -4.06
N THR A 171 16.80 -7.69 -4.01
CA THR A 171 16.58 -8.53 -5.21
C THR A 171 15.12 -8.86 -5.45
N LYS A 172 14.28 -8.74 -4.42
CA LYS A 172 12.83 -8.98 -4.48
C LYS A 172 12.08 -8.05 -3.53
N VAL A 173 10.80 -7.88 -3.80
CA VAL A 173 9.88 -7.14 -2.95
C VAL A 173 8.73 -8.04 -2.53
N GLN A 174 8.46 -8.14 -1.23
CA GLN A 174 7.28 -8.75 -0.66
C GLN A 174 6.34 -7.64 -0.19
N PHE A 175 5.14 -7.67 -0.69
CA PHE A 175 4.10 -6.73 -0.25
C PHE A 175 3.40 -7.25 1.00
N LEU A 176 3.12 -6.32 1.91
CA LEU A 176 2.29 -6.53 3.09
C LEU A 176 1.18 -5.48 3.10
N LEU A 177 0.02 -5.83 3.60
CA LEU A 177 -1.08 -4.90 3.87
C LEU A 177 -1.41 -4.95 5.35
N ALA A 178 -1.27 -3.80 6.02
CA ALA A 178 -1.45 -3.69 7.48
C ALA A 178 -0.56 -4.68 8.28
N GLY A 179 0.62 -5.01 7.77
CA GLY A 179 1.59 -5.89 8.41
C GLY A 179 1.49 -7.37 8.03
N GLU A 180 0.46 -7.76 7.28
CA GLU A 180 0.21 -9.16 6.90
C GLU A 180 0.49 -9.41 5.42
N LYS A 181 0.96 -10.63 5.09
CA LYS A 181 1.01 -11.09 3.70
C LYS A 181 -0.39 -11.24 3.16
N VAL A 182 -0.62 -10.73 1.95
CA VAL A 182 -1.90 -10.80 1.27
C VAL A 182 -1.73 -11.43 -0.11
N LYS A 183 -2.81 -12.00 -0.61
CA LYS A 183 -2.81 -12.57 -1.96
C LYS A 183 -2.82 -11.48 -3.03
N SER A 184 -3.50 -10.37 -2.78
CA SER A 184 -3.57 -9.23 -3.70
C SER A 184 -3.78 -7.95 -2.90
N ILE A 185 -3.37 -6.81 -3.47
CA ILE A 185 -3.60 -5.48 -2.89
C ILE A 185 -4.72 -4.76 -3.65
N GLY A 186 -4.71 -4.80 -4.98
CA GLY A 186 -5.74 -4.21 -5.85
C GLY A 186 -6.73 -5.22 -6.42
N GLY A 187 -6.57 -6.52 -6.12
CA GLY A 187 -7.52 -7.57 -6.47
C GLY A 187 -7.24 -8.31 -7.78
N GLN A 188 -6.25 -7.87 -8.58
CA GLN A 188 -5.98 -8.45 -9.92
C GLN A 188 -4.65 -9.20 -9.98
N TYR A 189 -3.66 -8.79 -9.18
CA TYR A 189 -2.31 -9.33 -9.21
C TYR A 189 -2.02 -10.16 -7.95
N ASP A 190 -1.45 -11.36 -8.12
CA ASP A 190 -1.03 -12.19 -6.99
C ASP A 190 0.31 -11.68 -6.46
N VAL A 191 0.34 -11.26 -5.19
CA VAL A 191 1.50 -10.76 -4.46
C VAL A 191 1.84 -11.61 -3.24
N SER A 192 1.31 -12.83 -3.16
CA SER A 192 1.56 -13.76 -2.05
C SER A 192 3.03 -14.14 -1.92
N GLU A 193 3.76 -14.13 -3.04
CA GLU A 193 5.19 -14.42 -3.10
C GLU A 193 6.02 -13.17 -3.43
N PRO A 194 7.31 -13.13 -3.02
CA PRO A 194 8.18 -11.99 -3.33
C PRO A 194 8.40 -11.81 -4.85
N MET A 195 8.14 -10.61 -5.35
CA MET A 195 8.25 -10.22 -6.75
C MET A 195 9.66 -9.75 -7.10
N SER A 196 10.14 -10.15 -8.28
CA SER A 196 11.37 -9.63 -8.90
C SER A 196 11.05 -8.49 -9.87
N GLU A 197 12.09 -7.74 -10.28
CA GLU A 197 11.95 -6.69 -11.27
C GLU A 197 11.38 -7.21 -12.60
N ASN A 198 10.64 -6.35 -13.30
CA ASN A 198 10.18 -6.60 -14.66
C ASN A 198 10.95 -5.68 -15.64
N LYS A 199 11.98 -6.24 -16.28
CA LYS A 199 12.83 -5.52 -17.23
C LYS A 199 12.18 -5.33 -18.58
N GLU A 200 11.21 -6.17 -18.94
CA GLU A 200 10.50 -6.08 -20.24
C GLU A 200 9.63 -4.81 -20.31
N MET A 201 9.22 -4.31 -19.16
CA MET A 201 8.47 -3.07 -19.04
C MET A 201 9.37 -1.82 -18.90
N MET A 202 10.67 -1.92 -19.09
CA MET A 202 11.59 -0.79 -18.96
C MET A 202 11.85 -0.16 -20.34
N LYS A 203 11.94 1.20 -20.35
CA LYS A 203 12.21 1.99 -21.57
C LYS A 203 13.62 2.54 -21.56
#